data_b3129243518908d676fe6cc88befd973
#
_entry.id   b3129243518908d676fe6cc88befd973
#
_cell.length_a   1.000
_cell.length_b   1.000
_cell.length_c   1.000
_cell.angle_alpha   90.00
_cell.angle_beta   90.00
_cell.angle_gamma   90.00
#
_symmetry.space_group_name_H-M   'P 1'
#
loop_
_entity.id
_entity.type
_entity.pdbx_description
1 polymer ?
#
loop_
_entity_poly.entity_id
_entity_poly.type
_entity_poly.pdbx_seq_one_letter_code
_entity_poly.pdbx_strand_id
1 'polypeptide(L)'
;MEDTMIDAITPSDWVTSDDIIKVLGIGGGGCNAVSYMYRQGIKGCSFVVCNTDSQALRCSPVPTQIQMGRGLGAGTNPINGRNAAIESQEQIEKTVLDTHTKMLFITAGMGGGTGTGAAPVIAKMSKDKGILTVAVVTLPFLNEGNEALSRAIDGIHELEK
;
A
#
# COMPACT_ATOMS: atom_id res chain seq x y z
N MET A 1 2.94 8.65 -52.23
CA MET A 1 2.05 8.92 -51.07
C MET A 1 2.72 8.27 -49.89
N GLU A 2 3.50 9.05 -49.17
CA GLU A 2 4.14 8.58 -47.93
C GLU A 2 3.10 8.65 -46.82
N ASP A 3 2.71 7.47 -46.34
CA ASP A 3 1.97 7.34 -45.10
C ASP A 3 2.89 7.79 -43.96
N THR A 4 2.71 9.03 -43.55
CA THR A 4 3.22 9.51 -42.27
C THR A 4 2.50 8.70 -41.18
N MET A 5 3.12 7.60 -40.80
CA MET A 5 2.81 6.99 -39.51
C MET A 5 2.99 8.08 -38.44
N ILE A 6 1.87 8.58 -37.95
CA ILE A 6 1.84 9.28 -36.69
C ILE A 6 2.25 8.20 -35.70
N ASP A 7 3.49 8.23 -35.28
CA ASP A 7 3.93 7.46 -34.12
C ASP A 7 2.95 7.82 -33.00
N ALA A 8 2.05 6.89 -32.73
CA ALA A 8 1.16 7.02 -31.61
C ALA A 8 2.06 7.12 -30.39
N ILE A 9 2.15 8.33 -29.82
CA ILE A 9 2.76 8.57 -28.53
C ILE A 9 2.10 7.58 -27.60
N THR A 10 2.81 6.49 -27.32
CA THR A 10 2.30 5.46 -26.45
C THR A 10 2.14 6.07 -25.06
N PRO A 11 1.03 5.81 -24.38
CA PRO A 11 0.78 6.35 -23.05
C PRO A 11 1.83 5.97 -21.98
N SER A 12 2.81 5.17 -22.33
CA SER A 12 3.94 4.85 -21.43
C SER A 12 4.71 6.08 -20.95
N ASP A 13 4.71 7.16 -21.75
CA ASP A 13 5.37 8.41 -21.37
C ASP A 13 4.49 9.25 -20.42
N TRP A 14 3.26 8.84 -20.24
CA TRP A 14 2.30 9.46 -19.31
C TRP A 14 2.20 8.70 -17.98
N VAL A 15 2.89 7.58 -17.85
CA VAL A 15 3.14 6.94 -16.55
C VAL A 15 4.33 7.65 -15.92
N THR A 16 4.17 8.94 -15.75
CA THR A 16 5.15 9.67 -14.97
C THR A 16 4.99 9.23 -13.52
N SER A 17 6.06 8.79 -12.94
CA SER A 17 6.28 8.70 -11.50
C SER A 17 6.02 10.02 -10.76
N ASP A 18 5.40 10.99 -11.41
CA ASP A 18 5.22 12.36 -10.98
C ASP A 18 3.84 12.65 -10.38
N ASP A 19 3.00 11.63 -10.22
CA ASP A 19 1.74 11.81 -9.51
C ASP A 19 2.02 12.19 -8.06
N ILE A 20 1.55 13.38 -7.69
CA ILE A 20 1.71 13.91 -6.32
C ILE A 20 0.87 13.15 -5.29
N ILE A 21 -0.10 12.36 -5.75
CA ILE A 21 -0.98 11.52 -4.93
C ILE A 21 -0.63 10.05 -5.17
N LYS A 22 -0.33 9.34 -4.11
CA LYS A 22 -0.14 7.89 -4.14
C LYS A 22 -1.18 7.18 -3.30
N VAL A 23 -1.60 6.01 -3.76
CA VAL A 23 -2.52 5.11 -3.05
C VAL A 23 -1.78 3.81 -2.79
N LEU A 24 -1.56 3.52 -1.53
CA LEU A 24 -0.81 2.36 -1.06
C LEU A 24 -1.74 1.33 -0.40
N GLY A 25 -1.78 0.14 -0.96
CA GLY A 25 -2.44 -1.01 -0.36
C GLY A 25 -1.48 -1.83 0.49
N ILE A 26 -1.83 -2.07 1.75
CA ILE A 26 -0.99 -2.80 2.71
C ILE A 26 -1.68 -4.09 3.14
N GLY A 27 -0.98 -5.21 2.96
CA GLY A 27 -1.48 -6.53 3.29
C GLY A 27 -2.59 -7.01 2.33
N GLY A 28 -3.19 -8.16 2.61
CA GLY A 28 -4.17 -8.76 1.71
C GLY A 28 -5.37 -7.87 1.42
N GLY A 29 -6.01 -7.33 2.45
CA GLY A 29 -7.19 -6.46 2.31
C GLY A 29 -6.87 -5.16 1.56
N GLY A 30 -5.78 -4.49 1.92
CA GLY A 30 -5.34 -3.26 1.25
C GLY A 30 -4.92 -3.49 -0.20
N CYS A 31 -4.18 -4.56 -0.47
CA CYS A 31 -3.80 -4.94 -1.84
C CYS A 31 -5.02 -5.23 -2.71
N ASN A 32 -6.05 -5.89 -2.18
CA ASN A 32 -7.29 -6.15 -2.90
C ASN A 32 -8.03 -4.86 -3.24
N ALA A 33 -8.13 -3.94 -2.30
CA ALA A 33 -8.78 -2.64 -2.52
C ALA A 33 -8.07 -1.84 -3.62
N VAL A 34 -6.74 -1.72 -3.55
CA VAL A 34 -5.95 -1.00 -4.55
C VAL A 34 -5.98 -1.69 -5.91
N SER A 35 -5.93 -3.02 -5.94
CA SER A 35 -6.07 -3.79 -7.19
C SER A 35 -7.41 -3.53 -7.86
N TYR A 36 -8.48 -3.40 -7.09
CA TYR A 36 -9.80 -3.04 -7.60
C TYR A 36 -9.80 -1.61 -8.18
N MET A 37 -9.28 -0.63 -7.44
CA MET A 37 -9.15 0.77 -7.91
C MET A 37 -8.34 0.86 -9.20
N TYR A 38 -7.25 0.12 -9.29
CA TYR A 38 -6.41 0.05 -10.49
C TYR A 38 -7.18 -0.46 -11.71
N ARG A 39 -7.97 -1.53 -11.55
CA ARG A 39 -8.83 -2.07 -12.62
C ARG A 39 -9.92 -1.09 -13.07
N GLN A 40 -10.38 -0.21 -12.19
CA GLN A 40 -11.36 0.83 -12.53
C GLN A 40 -10.76 1.96 -13.38
N GLY A 41 -9.44 1.98 -13.58
CA GLY A 41 -8.77 2.99 -14.40
C GLY A 41 -8.82 4.39 -13.83
N ILE A 42 -8.83 4.52 -12.50
CA ILE A 42 -8.80 5.83 -11.82
C ILE A 42 -7.52 6.56 -12.20
N LYS A 43 -7.66 7.85 -12.58
CA LYS A 43 -6.57 8.72 -13.04
C LYS A 43 -6.18 9.74 -11.97
N GLY A 44 -4.97 10.30 -12.11
CA GLY A 44 -4.47 11.37 -11.24
C GLY A 44 -3.85 10.89 -9.93
N CYS A 45 -3.58 9.59 -9.81
CA CYS A 45 -2.84 9.02 -8.70
C CYS A 45 -2.06 7.78 -9.14
N SER A 46 -0.97 7.50 -8.46
CA SER A 46 -0.18 6.28 -8.65
C SER A 46 -0.57 5.22 -7.63
N PHE A 47 -0.63 3.97 -8.07
CA PHE A 47 -0.99 2.83 -7.22
C PHE A 47 0.23 2.00 -6.87
N VAL A 48 0.34 1.65 -5.60
CA VAL A 48 1.37 0.76 -5.05
C VAL A 48 0.71 -0.26 -4.15
N VAL A 49 1.18 -1.49 -4.20
CA VAL A 49 0.77 -2.55 -3.26
C VAL A 49 1.99 -3.08 -2.52
N CYS A 50 1.84 -3.29 -1.23
CA CYS A 50 2.88 -3.92 -0.42
C CYS A 50 2.31 -5.03 0.46
N ASN A 51 3.04 -6.11 0.58
CA ASN A 51 2.63 -7.26 1.37
C ASN A 51 3.83 -8.04 1.88
N THR A 52 3.64 -8.75 2.98
CA THR A 52 4.59 -9.77 3.47
C THR A 52 4.44 -11.11 2.78
N ASP A 53 3.34 -11.32 2.04
CA ASP A 53 3.06 -12.52 1.27
C ASP A 53 3.38 -12.30 -0.21
N SER A 54 4.45 -12.93 -0.70
CA SER A 54 4.89 -12.81 -2.09
C SER A 54 3.92 -13.44 -3.10
N GLN A 55 3.16 -14.46 -2.70
CA GLN A 55 2.19 -15.09 -3.59
C GLN A 55 0.99 -14.16 -3.81
N ALA A 56 0.51 -13.53 -2.75
CA ALA A 56 -0.57 -12.55 -2.84
C ALA A 56 -0.18 -11.36 -3.73
N LEU A 57 1.07 -10.88 -3.66
CA LEU A 57 1.58 -9.81 -4.52
C LEU A 57 1.54 -10.20 -6.00
N ARG A 58 1.97 -11.41 -6.35
CA ARG A 58 1.97 -11.89 -7.75
C ARG A 58 0.58 -11.92 -8.38
N CYS A 59 -0.47 -12.04 -7.59
CA CYS A 59 -1.86 -12.03 -8.06
C CYS A 59 -2.41 -10.62 -8.30
N SER A 60 -1.70 -9.58 -7.88
CA SER A 60 -2.12 -8.20 -8.07
C SER A 60 -1.83 -7.71 -9.49
N PRO A 61 -2.76 -7.00 -10.15
CA PRO A 61 -2.53 -6.38 -11.45
C PRO A 61 -1.72 -5.08 -11.35
N VAL A 62 -1.50 -4.57 -10.14
CA VAL A 62 -0.76 -3.32 -9.92
C VAL A 62 0.72 -3.55 -10.20
N PRO A 63 1.34 -2.78 -11.13
CA PRO A 63 2.72 -3.02 -11.53
C PRO A 63 3.75 -2.68 -10.46
N THR A 64 3.47 -1.67 -9.62
CA THR A 64 4.38 -1.25 -8.55
C THR A 64 4.09 -2.04 -7.29
N GLN A 65 4.98 -2.96 -6.96
CA GLN A 65 4.81 -3.90 -5.85
C GLN A 65 6.03 -3.86 -4.93
N ILE A 66 5.77 -3.89 -3.63
CA ILE A 66 6.81 -3.96 -2.59
C ILE A 66 6.58 -5.23 -1.77
N GLN A 67 7.53 -6.15 -1.82
CA GLN A 67 7.56 -7.27 -0.89
C GLN A 67 8.23 -6.80 0.40
N MET A 68 7.51 -6.88 1.52
CA MET A 68 8.05 -6.59 2.84
C MET A 68 8.56 -7.88 3.50
N GLY A 69 9.78 -7.81 4.03
CA GLY A 69 10.41 -8.95 4.67
C GLY A 69 10.67 -10.12 3.70
N ARG A 70 10.58 -11.35 4.19
CA ARG A 70 10.97 -12.57 3.45
C ARG A 70 9.91 -13.12 2.49
N GLY A 71 8.74 -12.54 2.42
CA GLY A 71 7.67 -12.99 1.52
C GLY A 71 6.83 -14.18 2.02
N LEU A 72 6.98 -14.56 3.27
CA LEU A 72 6.31 -15.74 3.88
C LEU A 72 5.00 -15.40 4.58
N GLY A 73 4.60 -14.12 4.58
CA GLY A 73 3.45 -13.62 5.33
C GLY A 73 3.77 -13.29 6.78
N ALA A 74 2.87 -12.56 7.44
CA ALA A 74 3.01 -12.15 8.84
C ALA A 74 2.37 -13.13 9.85
N GLY A 75 1.61 -14.12 9.37
CA GLY A 75 1.00 -15.14 10.22
C GLY A 75 0.03 -14.57 11.26
N THR A 76 -0.82 -13.61 10.92
CA THR A 76 -1.75 -12.92 11.84
C THR A 76 -1.09 -12.15 13.00
N ASN A 77 0.23 -12.06 13.03
CA ASN A 77 0.97 -11.37 14.09
C ASN A 77 1.36 -9.94 13.64
N PRO A 78 0.80 -8.87 14.23
CA PRO A 78 1.13 -7.49 13.88
C PRO A 78 2.61 -7.13 14.08
N ILE A 79 3.30 -7.77 15.04
CA ILE A 79 4.73 -7.54 15.27
C ILE A 79 5.54 -7.94 14.04
N ASN A 80 5.20 -9.05 13.40
CA ASN A 80 5.84 -9.50 12.18
C ASN A 80 5.60 -8.51 11.01
N GLY A 81 4.37 -8.01 10.88
CA GLY A 81 4.03 -6.98 9.90
C GLY A 81 4.82 -5.69 10.12
N ARG A 82 4.89 -5.24 11.38
CA ARG A 82 5.68 -4.07 11.78
C ARG A 82 7.16 -4.24 11.44
N ASN A 83 7.76 -5.35 11.83
CA ASN A 83 9.17 -5.61 11.58
C ASN A 83 9.46 -5.68 10.08
N ALA A 84 8.60 -6.33 9.30
CA ALA A 84 8.75 -6.40 7.85
C ALA A 84 8.70 -5.00 7.19
N ALA A 85 7.85 -4.09 7.68
CA ALA A 85 7.81 -2.70 7.20
C ALA A 85 9.11 -1.95 7.55
N ILE A 86 9.63 -2.14 8.76
CA ILE A 86 10.89 -1.51 9.19
C ILE A 86 12.07 -2.05 8.36
N GLU A 87 12.16 -3.36 8.14
CA GLU A 87 13.19 -3.97 7.30
C GLU A 87 13.15 -3.47 5.85
N SER A 88 11.97 -3.11 5.36
CA SER A 88 11.74 -2.64 3.99
C SER A 88 11.68 -1.11 3.87
N GLN A 89 12.04 -0.38 4.92
CA GLN A 89 11.90 1.07 5.00
C GLN A 89 12.51 1.79 3.79
N GLU A 90 13.73 1.46 3.42
CA GLU A 90 14.44 2.10 2.32
C GLU A 90 13.67 1.96 0.99
N GLN A 91 13.14 0.76 0.72
CA GLN A 91 12.36 0.51 -0.49
C GLN A 91 11.03 1.27 -0.47
N ILE A 92 10.36 1.31 0.67
CA ILE A 92 9.11 2.06 0.85
C ILE A 92 9.36 3.56 0.64
N GLU A 93 10.40 4.10 1.25
CA GLU A 93 10.76 5.52 1.09
C GLU A 93 11.04 5.88 -0.35
N LYS A 94 11.83 5.08 -1.04
CA LYS A 94 12.20 5.32 -2.44
C LYS A 94 11.01 5.22 -3.39
N THR A 95 10.09 4.29 -3.14
CA THR A 95 8.98 3.98 -4.07
C THR A 95 7.74 4.80 -3.77
N VAL A 96 7.42 5.02 -2.50
CA VAL A 96 6.14 5.61 -2.06
C VAL A 96 6.33 7.02 -1.53
N LEU A 97 7.39 7.26 -0.77
CA LEU A 97 7.61 8.50 -0.04
C LEU A 97 8.72 9.35 -0.68
N ASP A 98 8.75 9.37 -2.02
CA ASP A 98 9.70 10.18 -2.78
C ASP A 98 9.39 11.68 -2.69
N THR A 99 10.26 12.48 -3.27
CA THR A 99 10.17 13.96 -3.21
C THR A 99 8.95 14.54 -3.94
N HIS A 100 8.36 13.79 -4.87
CA HIS A 100 7.19 14.21 -5.64
C HIS A 100 5.89 13.94 -4.90
N THR A 101 5.86 12.95 -4.01
CA THR A 101 4.66 12.59 -3.24
C THR A 101 4.31 13.68 -2.24
N LYS A 102 3.11 14.23 -2.35
CA LYS A 102 2.55 15.24 -1.44
C LYS A 102 1.40 14.71 -0.61
N MET A 103 0.73 13.68 -1.09
CA MET A 103 -0.39 13.06 -0.42
C MET A 103 -0.32 11.55 -0.58
N LEU A 104 -0.50 10.84 0.53
CA LEU A 104 -0.52 9.38 0.58
C LEU A 104 -1.82 8.90 1.17
N PHE A 105 -2.56 8.11 0.41
CA PHE A 105 -3.66 7.29 0.90
C PHE A 105 -3.13 5.90 1.24
N ILE A 106 -3.34 5.49 2.49
CA ILE A 106 -3.03 4.13 2.95
C ILE A 106 -4.35 3.38 3.07
N THR A 107 -4.44 2.19 2.47
CA THR A 107 -5.57 1.29 2.73
C THR A 107 -5.07 -0.04 3.27
N ALA A 108 -5.69 -0.51 4.35
CA ALA A 108 -5.32 -1.75 5.03
C ALA A 108 -6.52 -2.39 5.71
N GLY A 109 -6.54 -3.71 5.75
CA GLY A 109 -7.45 -4.46 6.61
C GLY A 109 -6.83 -4.62 7.99
N MET A 110 -7.52 -4.12 9.02
CA MET A 110 -7.10 -4.27 10.41
C MET A 110 -7.57 -5.59 10.99
N GLY A 111 -6.80 -6.13 11.92
CA GLY A 111 -7.09 -7.41 12.59
C GLY A 111 -6.19 -8.56 12.15
N GLY A 112 -5.59 -8.47 10.96
CA GLY A 112 -4.52 -9.39 10.50
C GLY A 112 -3.14 -8.98 10.99
N GLY A 113 -2.10 -9.62 10.44
CA GLY A 113 -0.72 -9.31 10.81
C GLY A 113 -0.13 -8.13 10.03
N THR A 114 -0.17 -8.22 8.70
CA THR A 114 0.52 -7.26 7.82
C THR A 114 -0.09 -5.86 7.89
N GLY A 115 -1.40 -5.73 7.61
CA GLY A 115 -2.07 -4.43 7.60
C GLY A 115 -2.01 -3.74 8.96
N THR A 116 -2.34 -4.47 10.02
CA THR A 116 -2.36 -3.96 11.41
C THR A 116 -0.99 -3.47 11.88
N GLY A 117 0.06 -4.22 11.53
CA GLY A 117 1.42 -3.91 12.00
C GLY A 117 2.17 -2.92 11.12
N ALA A 118 2.04 -3.04 9.80
CA ALA A 118 2.82 -2.22 8.86
C ALA A 118 2.21 -0.82 8.61
N ALA A 119 0.87 -0.70 8.60
CA ALA A 119 0.22 0.57 8.30
C ALA A 119 0.63 1.71 9.24
N PRO A 120 0.68 1.53 10.58
CA PRO A 120 1.13 2.60 11.47
C PRO A 120 2.59 3.01 11.23
N VAL A 121 3.47 2.07 10.92
CA VAL A 121 4.88 2.36 10.62
C VAL A 121 5.00 3.23 9.38
N ILE A 122 4.33 2.84 8.31
CA ILE A 122 4.38 3.56 7.04
C ILE A 122 3.71 4.93 7.15
N ALA A 123 2.59 5.01 7.88
CA ALA A 123 1.91 6.29 8.15
C ALA A 123 2.83 7.27 8.89
N LYS A 124 3.55 6.78 9.92
CA LYS A 124 4.53 7.58 10.64
C LYS A 124 5.67 8.05 9.74
N MET A 125 6.24 7.16 8.93
CA MET A 125 7.30 7.52 7.98
C MET A 125 6.83 8.62 7.01
N SER A 126 5.62 8.52 6.52
CA SER A 126 5.00 9.51 5.63
C SER A 126 4.82 10.86 6.31
N LYS A 127 4.27 10.85 7.52
CA LYS A 127 4.09 12.04 8.36
C LYS A 127 5.43 12.73 8.68
N ASP A 128 6.45 11.95 9.04
CA ASP A 128 7.79 12.46 9.35
C ASP A 128 8.46 13.14 8.13
N LYS A 129 8.06 12.77 6.91
CA LYS A 129 8.48 13.42 5.67
C LYS A 129 7.59 14.62 5.25
N GLY A 130 6.62 14.99 6.05
CA GLY A 130 5.69 16.10 5.77
C GLY A 130 4.67 15.80 4.67
N ILE A 131 4.42 14.53 4.36
CA ILE A 131 3.43 14.10 3.40
C ILE A 131 2.05 14.04 4.08
N LEU A 132 1.03 14.64 3.46
CA LEU A 132 -0.34 14.53 3.95
C LEU A 132 -0.78 13.06 3.85
N THR A 133 -1.06 12.45 4.99
CA THR A 133 -1.35 11.01 5.08
C THR A 133 -2.78 10.77 5.53
N VAL A 134 -3.52 10.00 4.74
CA VAL A 134 -4.89 9.57 5.03
C VAL A 134 -4.96 8.05 5.05
N ALA A 135 -5.37 7.47 6.16
CA ALA A 135 -5.56 6.03 6.27
C ALA A 135 -7.05 5.68 6.17
N VAL A 136 -7.38 4.79 5.23
CA VAL A 136 -8.71 4.22 5.05
C VAL A 136 -8.62 2.73 5.38
N VAL A 137 -9.13 2.33 6.51
CA VAL A 137 -8.97 0.98 7.04
C VAL A 137 -10.30 0.28 7.21
N THR A 138 -10.30 -1.06 7.06
CA THR A 138 -11.44 -1.89 7.38
C THR A 138 -11.24 -2.57 8.73
N LEU A 139 -12.33 -2.70 9.47
CA LEU A 139 -12.37 -3.45 10.73
C LEU A 139 -12.92 -4.85 10.50
N PRO A 140 -12.47 -5.84 11.28
CA PRO A 140 -13.08 -7.16 11.24
C PRO A 140 -14.53 -7.10 11.74
N PHE A 141 -15.37 -7.97 11.20
CA PHE A 141 -16.73 -8.16 11.71
C PHE A 141 -16.69 -8.88 13.06
N LEU A 142 -17.75 -8.69 13.86
CA LEU A 142 -17.85 -9.30 15.20
C LEU A 142 -17.73 -10.83 15.17
N ASN A 143 -18.16 -11.48 14.09
CA ASN A 143 -18.06 -12.93 13.91
C ASN A 143 -16.66 -13.43 13.53
N GLU A 144 -15.70 -12.55 13.26
CA GLU A 144 -14.30 -12.92 12.99
C GLU A 144 -13.49 -13.21 14.26
N GLY A 145 -14.08 -12.98 15.42
CA GLY A 145 -13.50 -13.29 16.73
C GLY A 145 -12.89 -12.07 17.44
N ASN A 146 -12.87 -12.17 18.75
CA ASN A 146 -12.43 -11.09 19.63
C ASN A 146 -10.93 -10.75 19.48
N GLU A 147 -10.11 -11.72 19.14
CA GLU A 147 -8.67 -11.49 18.96
C GLU A 147 -8.39 -10.62 17.73
N ALA A 148 -9.11 -10.84 16.62
CA ALA A 148 -8.97 -10.02 15.43
C ALA A 148 -9.43 -8.58 15.72
N LEU A 149 -10.52 -8.42 16.43
CA LEU A 149 -11.05 -7.12 16.82
C LEU A 149 -10.09 -6.37 17.77
N SER A 150 -9.53 -7.07 18.77
CA SER A 150 -8.55 -6.49 19.69
C SER A 150 -7.31 -5.99 18.93
N ARG A 151 -6.74 -6.83 18.05
CA ARG A 151 -5.60 -6.40 17.21
C ARG A 151 -5.94 -5.20 16.34
N ALA A 152 -7.15 -5.16 15.79
CA ALA A 152 -7.59 -4.04 14.95
C ALA A 152 -7.66 -2.73 15.75
N ILE A 153 -8.22 -2.76 16.94
CA ILE A 153 -8.32 -1.58 17.84
C ILE A 153 -6.92 -1.09 18.21
N ASP A 154 -6.03 -1.99 18.61
CA ASP A 154 -4.64 -1.64 18.93
C ASP A 154 -3.93 -1.01 17.73
N GLY A 155 -4.12 -1.56 16.54
CA GLY A 155 -3.55 -1.01 15.30
C GLY A 155 -4.09 0.38 14.95
N ILE A 156 -5.37 0.65 15.22
CA ILE A 156 -5.96 1.98 15.01
C ILE A 156 -5.36 2.99 15.98
N HIS A 157 -5.24 2.64 17.25
CA HIS A 157 -4.61 3.51 18.25
C HIS A 157 -3.17 3.87 17.88
N GLU A 158 -2.44 2.95 17.23
CA GLU A 158 -1.10 3.24 16.70
C GLU A 158 -1.14 4.17 15.47
N LEU A 159 -2.18 4.04 14.62
CA LEU A 159 -2.36 4.91 13.46
C LEU A 159 -2.73 6.35 13.83
N GLU A 160 -3.40 6.55 14.96
CA GLU A 160 -3.85 7.88 15.42
C GLU A 160 -2.71 8.75 15.99
N LYS A 161 -1.54 8.16 16.28
CA LYS A 161 -0.35 8.87 16.78
C LYS A 161 0.35 9.65 15.67
#